data_a2682b8aca03bd0116f8c202ed8c695c
#
_entry.id   a2682b8aca03bd0116f8c202ed8c695c
#
_cell.length_a   1.000
_cell.length_b   1.000
_cell.length_c   1.000
_cell.angle_alpha   90.00
_cell.angle_beta   90.00
_cell.angle_gamma   90.00
#
_symmetry.space_group_name_H-M   'P 1'
#
loop_
_entity.id
_entity.type
_entity.pdbx_description
1 polymer ?
#
loop_
_entity_poly.entity_id
_entity_poly.type
_entity_poly.pdbx_seq_one_letter_code
_entity_poly.pdbx_strand_id
1 'polypeptide(L)'
;MEQQIQTTELQITQAKQAAEFALTPVGQIVKQFEVMQRMAKMYTESTIVPETYKGNVGNCVIAIDMATRMGVNSLMVMQNLYIVKGNPSWSSKFLIATINMSGKYSSLRYRKRSLGKVGKIKYNETVWDNVAKRNTIVVKEFDGTDVDNIECIAYATELSTGETLESDPITIETAIKEG
;
A
#
# COMPACT_ATOMS: atom_id res chain seq x y z
N MET A 1 -31.56 16.97 47.35
CA MET A 1 -32.20 17.60 46.17
C MET A 1 -31.26 18.58 45.48
N GLU A 2 -30.60 19.51 46.17
CA GLU A 2 -29.65 20.47 45.58
C GLU A 2 -28.44 19.82 44.86
N GLN A 3 -27.84 18.77 45.44
CA GLN A 3 -26.70 18.04 44.82
C GLN A 3 -27.07 17.38 43.47
N GLN A 4 -28.28 16.87 43.35
CA GLN A 4 -28.75 16.29 42.07
C GLN A 4 -28.99 17.35 41.00
N ILE A 5 -29.47 18.52 41.37
CA ILE A 5 -29.69 19.65 40.43
C ILE A 5 -28.33 20.16 39.92
N GLN A 6 -27.35 20.37 40.81
CA GLN A 6 -26.02 20.83 40.47
C GLN A 6 -25.29 19.82 39.54
N THR A 7 -25.42 18.50 39.78
CA THR A 7 -24.84 17.46 38.90
C THR A 7 -25.49 17.50 37.51
N THR A 8 -26.78 17.71 37.43
CA THR A 8 -27.52 17.79 36.16
C THR A 8 -27.15 19.05 35.34
N GLU A 9 -27.00 20.20 35.99
CA GLU A 9 -26.56 21.43 35.32
C GLU A 9 -25.13 21.37 34.80
N LEU A 10 -24.22 20.74 35.56
CA LEU A 10 -22.86 20.46 35.11
C LEU A 10 -22.83 19.55 33.87
N GLN A 11 -23.61 18.47 33.86
CA GLN A 11 -23.74 17.56 32.72
C GLN A 11 -24.28 18.23 31.48
N ILE A 12 -25.31 19.10 31.63
CA ILE A 12 -25.89 19.89 30.52
C ILE A 12 -24.83 20.85 29.95
N THR A 13 -24.08 21.54 30.80
CA THR A 13 -23.04 22.49 30.39
C THR A 13 -21.92 21.78 29.65
N GLN A 14 -21.45 20.61 30.15
CA GLN A 14 -20.42 19.80 29.49
C GLN A 14 -20.91 19.26 28.14
N ALA A 15 -22.17 18.82 28.06
CA ALA A 15 -22.75 18.34 26.80
C ALA A 15 -22.84 19.47 25.74
N LYS A 16 -23.20 20.69 26.15
CA LYS A 16 -23.22 21.85 25.25
C LYS A 16 -21.82 22.22 24.74
N GLN A 17 -20.82 22.26 25.62
CA GLN A 17 -19.43 22.53 25.23
C GLN A 17 -18.88 21.45 24.31
N ALA A 18 -19.17 20.18 24.56
CA ALA A 18 -18.78 19.07 23.66
C ALA A 18 -19.45 19.17 22.30
N ALA A 19 -20.73 19.56 22.24
CA ALA A 19 -21.44 19.76 21.01
C ALA A 19 -20.89 20.96 20.20
N GLU A 20 -20.57 22.08 20.85
CA GLU A 20 -19.92 23.23 20.21
C GLU A 20 -18.51 22.87 19.70
N PHE A 21 -17.71 22.16 20.50
CA PHE A 21 -16.39 21.69 20.08
C PHE A 21 -16.49 20.78 18.84
N ALA A 22 -17.47 19.87 18.80
CA ALA A 22 -17.66 18.95 17.67
C ALA A 22 -17.98 19.67 16.35
N LEU A 23 -18.46 20.92 16.40
CA LEU A 23 -18.71 21.75 15.21
C LEU A 23 -17.47 22.52 14.75
N THR A 24 -16.44 22.63 15.58
CA THR A 24 -15.19 23.27 15.18
C THR A 24 -14.42 22.39 14.18
N PRO A 25 -13.55 22.97 13.31
CA PRO A 25 -12.71 22.19 12.40
C PRO A 25 -11.86 21.13 13.13
N VAL A 26 -11.34 21.48 14.30
CA VAL A 26 -10.55 20.54 15.14
C VAL A 26 -11.43 19.42 15.69
N GLY A 27 -12.63 19.74 16.18
CA GLY A 27 -13.58 18.75 16.69
C GLY A 27 -14.04 17.77 15.60
N GLN A 28 -14.20 18.24 14.37
CA GLN A 28 -14.52 17.38 13.22
C GLN A 28 -13.38 16.41 12.91
N ILE A 29 -12.12 16.87 12.95
CA ILE A 29 -10.94 16.00 12.76
C ILE A 29 -10.86 14.93 13.85
N VAL A 30 -11.05 15.32 15.12
CA VAL A 30 -11.07 14.39 16.25
C VAL A 30 -12.15 13.33 16.08
N LYS A 31 -13.38 13.75 15.75
CA LYS A 31 -14.51 12.84 15.52
C LYS A 31 -14.27 11.89 14.36
N GLN A 32 -13.69 12.37 13.27
CA GLN A 32 -13.33 11.55 12.13
C GLN A 32 -12.27 10.50 12.53
N PHE A 33 -11.26 10.91 13.30
CA PHE A 33 -10.23 9.99 13.80
C PHE A 33 -10.79 8.92 14.74
N GLU A 34 -11.72 9.27 15.63
CA GLU A 34 -12.41 8.30 16.51
C GLU A 34 -13.20 7.26 15.70
N VAL A 35 -13.91 7.69 14.64
CA VAL A 35 -14.63 6.79 13.73
C VAL A 35 -13.63 5.86 13.04
N MET A 36 -12.52 6.39 12.53
CA MET A 36 -11.47 5.57 11.90
C MET A 36 -10.88 4.54 12.86
N GLN A 37 -10.64 4.91 14.12
CA GLN A 37 -10.14 3.96 15.13
C GLN A 37 -11.15 2.83 15.41
N ARG A 38 -12.44 3.12 15.49
CA ARG A 38 -13.48 2.10 15.68
C ARG A 38 -13.55 1.15 14.48
N MET A 39 -13.51 1.68 13.27
CA MET A 39 -13.44 0.88 12.05
C MET A 39 -12.18 0.02 12.01
N ALA A 40 -11.02 0.60 12.36
CA ALA A 40 -9.75 -0.10 12.40
C ALA A 40 -9.80 -1.29 13.37
N LYS A 41 -10.35 -1.10 14.56
CA LYS A 41 -10.52 -2.20 15.53
C LYS A 41 -11.38 -3.33 14.97
N MET A 42 -12.47 -3.03 14.26
CA MET A 42 -13.29 -4.04 13.59
C MET A 42 -12.47 -4.81 12.52
N TYR A 43 -11.67 -4.10 11.74
CA TYR A 43 -10.84 -4.74 10.72
C TYR A 43 -9.75 -5.65 11.31
N THR A 44 -9.14 -5.29 12.46
CA THR A 44 -8.11 -6.14 13.07
C THR A 44 -8.61 -7.51 13.50
N GLU A 45 -9.92 -7.66 13.72
CA GLU A 45 -10.59 -8.91 14.12
C GLU A 45 -11.17 -9.68 12.90
N SER A 46 -11.12 -9.08 11.72
CA SER A 46 -11.72 -9.64 10.50
C SER A 46 -10.81 -10.69 9.86
N THR A 47 -11.42 -11.80 9.40
CA THR A 47 -10.71 -12.88 8.69
C THR A 47 -10.38 -12.56 7.24
N ILE A 48 -11.02 -11.52 6.65
CA ILE A 48 -10.85 -11.15 5.23
C ILE A 48 -9.75 -10.11 5.01
N VAL A 49 -9.17 -9.57 6.08
CA VAL A 49 -8.00 -8.66 5.97
C VAL A 49 -6.70 -9.46 5.95
N PRO A 50 -5.67 -8.99 5.20
CA PRO A 50 -4.35 -9.62 5.21
C PRO A 50 -3.71 -9.61 6.60
N GLU A 51 -2.80 -10.58 6.84
CA GLU A 51 -2.11 -10.75 8.14
C GLU A 51 -1.43 -9.49 8.67
N THR A 52 -0.90 -8.65 7.80
CA THR A 52 -0.24 -7.38 8.14
C THR A 52 -1.17 -6.40 8.91
N TYR A 53 -2.47 -6.56 8.77
CA TYR A 53 -3.50 -5.72 9.41
C TYR A 53 -4.14 -6.38 10.62
N LYS A 54 -4.06 -7.72 10.75
CA LYS A 54 -4.64 -8.44 11.89
C LYS A 54 -3.95 -8.04 13.19
N GLY A 55 -4.74 -7.69 14.19
CA GLY A 55 -4.23 -7.22 15.48
C GLY A 55 -3.50 -5.87 15.44
N ASN A 56 -3.32 -5.25 14.27
CA ASN A 56 -2.58 -3.99 14.11
C ASN A 56 -3.51 -2.82 13.76
N VAL A 57 -4.02 -2.15 14.80
CA VAL A 57 -4.92 -1.00 14.66
C VAL A 57 -4.25 0.14 13.88
N GLY A 58 -2.95 0.38 14.10
CA GLY A 58 -2.20 1.45 13.42
C GLY A 58 -2.18 1.28 11.90
N ASN A 59 -1.84 0.07 11.42
CA ASN A 59 -1.85 -0.23 9.99
C ASN A 59 -3.27 -0.08 9.39
N CYS A 60 -4.30 -0.51 10.13
CA CYS A 60 -5.69 -0.35 9.70
C CYS A 60 -6.10 1.13 9.59
N VAL A 61 -5.73 1.97 10.57
CA VAL A 61 -6.02 3.43 10.51
C VAL A 61 -5.36 4.07 9.29
N ILE A 62 -4.08 3.76 9.03
CA ILE A 62 -3.35 4.28 7.88
C ILE A 62 -4.04 3.87 6.57
N ALA A 63 -4.43 2.61 6.44
CA ALA A 63 -5.12 2.12 5.25
C ALA A 63 -6.51 2.76 5.06
N ILE A 64 -7.25 3.03 6.15
CA ILE A 64 -8.52 3.74 6.11
C ILE A 64 -8.33 5.20 5.67
N ASP A 65 -7.33 5.90 6.23
CA ASP A 65 -7.01 7.28 5.83
C ASP A 65 -6.64 7.36 4.34
N MET A 66 -5.77 6.46 3.87
CA MET A 66 -5.42 6.38 2.45
C MET A 66 -6.64 6.13 1.58
N ALA A 67 -7.51 5.19 1.96
CA ALA A 67 -8.75 4.89 1.24
C ALA A 67 -9.66 6.11 1.14
N THR A 68 -9.81 6.85 2.25
CA THR A 68 -10.61 8.07 2.31
C THR A 68 -10.08 9.15 1.37
N ARG A 69 -8.77 9.37 1.36
CA ARG A 69 -8.12 10.34 0.45
C ARG A 69 -8.21 9.94 -1.02
N MET A 70 -8.20 8.64 -1.31
CA MET A 70 -8.32 8.11 -2.67
C MET A 70 -9.77 7.97 -3.13
N GLY A 71 -10.76 8.11 -2.25
CA GLY A 71 -12.18 7.88 -2.56
C GLY A 71 -12.51 6.43 -2.88
N VAL A 72 -11.77 5.47 -2.29
CA VAL A 72 -11.92 4.02 -2.53
C VAL A 72 -12.28 3.26 -1.25
N ASN A 73 -12.67 1.99 -1.39
CA ASN A 73 -13.03 1.15 -0.25
C ASN A 73 -11.78 0.78 0.57
N SER A 74 -11.85 0.87 1.91
CA SER A 74 -10.75 0.58 2.83
C SER A 74 -10.26 -0.87 2.74
N LEU A 75 -11.15 -1.84 2.58
CA LEU A 75 -10.77 -3.24 2.42
C LEU A 75 -10.02 -3.47 1.10
N MET A 76 -10.42 -2.79 0.02
CA MET A 76 -9.71 -2.85 -1.24
C MET A 76 -8.27 -2.32 -1.11
N VAL A 77 -8.06 -1.23 -0.34
CA VAL A 77 -6.73 -0.73 -0.02
C VAL A 77 -5.95 -1.77 0.76
N MET A 78 -6.50 -2.32 1.85
CA MET A 78 -5.83 -3.33 2.69
C MET A 78 -5.42 -4.58 1.89
N GLN A 79 -6.24 -5.03 0.95
CA GLN A 79 -5.95 -6.20 0.12
C GLN A 79 -4.89 -5.95 -0.96
N ASN A 80 -4.59 -4.69 -1.28
CA ASN A 80 -3.68 -4.31 -2.36
C ASN A 80 -2.46 -3.51 -1.89
N LEU A 81 -2.42 -3.08 -0.63
CA LEU A 81 -1.31 -2.35 -0.04
C LEU A 81 -0.46 -3.29 0.82
N TYR A 82 0.78 -3.50 0.42
CA TYR A 82 1.76 -4.31 1.14
C TYR A 82 2.76 -3.44 1.87
N ILE A 83 3.24 -3.90 3.01
CA ILE A 83 4.32 -3.22 3.75
C ILE A 83 5.59 -4.06 3.58
N VAL A 84 6.52 -3.57 2.78
CA VAL A 84 7.80 -4.23 2.51
C VAL A 84 8.90 -3.44 3.19
N LYS A 85 9.55 -4.03 4.21
CA LYS A 85 10.62 -3.37 4.98
C LYS A 85 10.22 -1.97 5.51
N GLY A 86 8.96 -1.83 5.98
CA GLY A 86 8.43 -0.56 6.49
C GLY A 86 7.92 0.42 5.42
N ASN A 87 8.09 0.13 4.14
CA ASN A 87 7.61 0.97 3.04
C ASN A 87 6.29 0.42 2.47
N PRO A 88 5.27 1.27 2.28
CA PRO A 88 4.03 0.87 1.63
C PRO A 88 4.26 0.67 0.12
N SER A 89 3.80 -0.46 -0.40
CA SER A 89 3.88 -0.82 -1.81
C SER A 89 2.52 -1.32 -2.31
N TRP A 90 2.13 -0.89 -3.50
CA TRP A 90 0.88 -1.31 -4.12
C TRP A 90 1.05 -2.59 -4.94
N SER A 91 0.01 -3.44 -4.97
CA SER A 91 0.00 -4.57 -5.89
C SER A 91 -0.01 -4.08 -7.34
N SER A 92 0.77 -4.76 -8.20
CA SER A 92 0.82 -4.45 -9.64
C SER A 92 -0.56 -4.52 -10.29
N LYS A 93 -1.41 -5.47 -9.86
CA LYS A 93 -2.78 -5.61 -10.36
C LYS A 93 -3.63 -4.37 -10.05
N PHE A 94 -3.48 -3.82 -8.84
CA PHE A 94 -4.20 -2.62 -8.43
C PHE A 94 -3.73 -1.39 -9.21
N LEU A 95 -2.41 -1.22 -9.39
CA LEU A 95 -1.86 -0.12 -10.18
C LEU A 95 -2.34 -0.18 -11.63
N ILE A 96 -2.33 -1.36 -12.26
CA ILE A 96 -2.83 -1.55 -13.63
C ILE A 96 -4.33 -1.20 -13.70
N ALA A 97 -5.13 -1.69 -12.75
CA ALA A 97 -6.56 -1.39 -12.70
C ALA A 97 -6.82 0.11 -12.54
N THR A 98 -6.07 0.79 -11.66
CA THR A 98 -6.18 2.24 -11.43
C THR A 98 -5.86 3.04 -12.70
N ILE A 99 -4.79 2.69 -13.41
CA ILE A 99 -4.44 3.33 -14.70
C ILE A 99 -5.55 3.13 -15.72
N ASN A 100 -6.02 1.88 -15.88
CA ASN A 100 -7.06 1.55 -16.87
C ASN A 100 -8.42 2.20 -16.55
N MET A 101 -8.72 2.45 -15.27
CA MET A 101 -9.98 3.08 -14.84
C MET A 101 -9.91 4.60 -14.76
N SER A 102 -8.72 5.20 -14.82
CA SER A 102 -8.53 6.64 -14.63
C SER A 102 -9.21 7.50 -15.70
N GLY A 103 -9.45 6.95 -16.89
CA GLY A 103 -9.93 7.69 -18.06
C GLY A 103 -8.94 8.71 -18.62
N LYS A 104 -7.76 8.83 -18.03
CA LYS A 104 -6.68 9.74 -18.48
C LYS A 104 -5.74 9.08 -19.48
N TYR A 105 -5.59 7.77 -19.39
CA TYR A 105 -4.66 6.98 -20.19
C TYR A 105 -5.39 5.89 -20.95
N SER A 106 -4.80 5.46 -22.07
CA SER A 106 -5.18 4.21 -22.72
C SER A 106 -4.93 3.02 -21.77
N SER A 107 -5.52 1.87 -22.06
CA SER A 107 -5.22 0.65 -21.32
C SER A 107 -3.72 0.37 -21.35
N LEU A 108 -3.14 0.03 -20.17
CA LEU A 108 -1.75 -0.33 -20.04
C LEU A 108 -1.45 -1.57 -20.89
N ARG A 109 -0.39 -1.49 -21.69
CA ARG A 109 0.08 -2.56 -22.56
C ARG A 109 1.55 -2.88 -22.30
N TYR A 110 1.99 -4.02 -22.79
CA TYR A 110 3.36 -4.49 -22.63
C TYR A 110 3.97 -4.80 -24.00
N ARG A 111 5.19 -4.33 -24.20
CA ARG A 111 6.04 -4.67 -25.33
C ARG A 111 7.14 -5.58 -24.82
N LYS A 112 7.35 -6.72 -25.50
CA LYS A 112 8.39 -7.68 -25.17
C LYS A 112 9.35 -7.81 -26.33
N ARG A 113 10.64 -7.87 -26.02
CA ARG A 113 11.71 -8.06 -26.99
C ARG A 113 12.72 -9.07 -26.44
N SER A 114 13.15 -10.01 -27.28
CA SER A 114 14.24 -10.92 -26.93
C SER A 114 15.57 -10.20 -27.10
N LEU A 115 16.43 -10.33 -26.10
CA LEU A 115 17.82 -9.83 -26.10
C LEU A 115 18.85 -10.96 -26.32
N GLY A 116 18.38 -12.18 -26.63
CA GLY A 116 19.21 -13.37 -26.69
C GLY A 116 19.14 -14.17 -25.40
N LYS A 117 20.24 -14.81 -25.00
CA LYS A 117 20.32 -15.61 -23.77
C LYS A 117 20.89 -14.80 -22.60
N VAL A 118 20.47 -15.15 -21.37
CA VAL A 118 20.96 -14.49 -20.15
C VAL A 118 22.45 -14.76 -19.93
N GLY A 119 22.93 -15.98 -20.26
CA GLY A 119 24.30 -16.39 -19.97
C GLY A 119 24.54 -16.66 -18.48
N LYS A 120 25.82 -16.71 -18.10
CA LYS A 120 26.20 -16.87 -16.69
C LYS A 120 26.24 -15.52 -16.00
N ILE A 121 25.46 -15.36 -14.95
CA ILE A 121 25.40 -14.13 -14.18
C ILE A 121 25.63 -14.37 -12.70
N LYS A 122 26.24 -13.39 -12.03
CA LYS A 122 26.40 -13.38 -10.58
C LYS A 122 25.35 -12.44 -9.97
N TYR A 123 24.76 -12.89 -8.86
CA TYR A 123 23.80 -12.10 -8.11
C TYR A 123 24.04 -12.20 -6.60
N ASN A 124 23.57 -11.23 -5.87
CA ASN A 124 23.68 -11.16 -4.43
C ASN A 124 22.42 -11.73 -3.78
N GLU A 125 22.58 -12.74 -2.92
CA GLU A 125 21.49 -13.27 -2.12
C GLU A 125 21.72 -12.97 -0.65
N THR A 126 20.69 -12.47 0.03
CA THR A 126 20.72 -12.26 1.48
C THR A 126 20.33 -13.55 2.18
N VAL A 127 21.29 -14.17 2.86
CA VAL A 127 21.10 -15.43 3.59
C VAL A 127 21.28 -15.18 5.09
N TRP A 128 20.43 -15.83 5.91
CA TRP A 128 20.58 -15.77 7.35
C TRP A 128 21.77 -16.64 7.79
N ASP A 129 22.75 -15.99 8.43
CA ASP A 129 23.90 -16.69 9.03
C ASP A 129 23.54 -17.11 10.47
N ASN A 130 23.41 -18.42 10.68
CA ASN A 130 23.06 -18.98 11.98
C ASN A 130 24.17 -18.82 13.04
N VAL A 131 25.41 -18.66 12.63
CA VAL A 131 26.56 -18.46 13.52
C VAL A 131 26.66 -16.99 13.93
N ALA A 132 26.66 -16.08 12.95
CA ALA A 132 26.75 -14.66 13.18
C ALA A 132 25.43 -14.03 13.63
N LYS A 133 24.29 -14.77 13.62
CA LYS A 133 22.94 -14.30 13.96
C LYS A 133 22.53 -13.01 13.23
N ARG A 134 22.93 -12.91 11.97
CA ARG A 134 22.63 -11.74 11.11
C ARG A 134 22.46 -12.15 9.65
N ASN A 135 21.84 -11.27 8.89
CA ASN A 135 21.79 -11.43 7.44
C ASN A 135 23.19 -11.15 6.83
N THR A 136 23.64 -12.05 5.97
CA THR A 136 24.91 -11.94 5.24
C THR A 136 24.63 -12.02 3.76
N ILE A 137 25.34 -11.22 2.96
CA ILE A 137 25.22 -11.23 1.51
C ILE A 137 26.20 -12.28 0.97
N VAL A 138 25.65 -13.24 0.21
CA VAL A 138 26.42 -14.28 -0.47
C VAL A 138 26.28 -14.08 -1.98
N VAL A 139 27.41 -14.09 -2.68
CA VAL A 139 27.42 -14.04 -4.15
C VAL A 139 27.14 -15.42 -4.68
N LYS A 140 26.06 -15.59 -5.44
CA LYS A 140 25.71 -16.83 -6.16
C LYS A 140 25.86 -16.64 -7.66
N GLU A 141 26.03 -17.74 -8.38
CA GLU A 141 26.07 -17.77 -9.84
C GLU A 141 24.83 -18.49 -10.36
N PHE A 142 24.18 -17.89 -11.34
CA PHE A 142 23.06 -18.48 -12.07
C PHE A 142 23.52 -18.80 -13.49
N ASP A 143 23.31 -20.04 -13.93
CA ASP A 143 23.55 -20.44 -15.31
C ASP A 143 22.27 -20.27 -16.13
N GLY A 144 22.21 -19.18 -16.85
CA GLY A 144 21.08 -18.79 -17.71
C GLY A 144 21.38 -19.02 -19.20
N THR A 145 22.31 -19.89 -19.56
CA THR A 145 22.72 -20.17 -20.96
C THR A 145 21.57 -20.68 -21.83
N ASP A 146 20.58 -21.37 -21.21
CA ASP A 146 19.36 -21.84 -21.89
C ASP A 146 18.15 -20.94 -21.67
N VAL A 147 18.28 -19.87 -20.87
CA VAL A 147 17.19 -18.94 -20.53
C VAL A 147 17.20 -17.77 -21.49
N ASP A 148 16.06 -17.52 -22.15
CA ASP A 148 15.88 -16.34 -23.00
C ASP A 148 15.84 -15.08 -22.15
N ASN A 149 16.69 -14.10 -22.45
CA ASN A 149 16.64 -12.77 -21.85
C ASN A 149 15.58 -11.92 -22.55
N ILE A 150 14.41 -11.83 -21.93
CA ILE A 150 13.28 -11.07 -22.45
C ILE A 150 13.24 -9.72 -21.76
N GLU A 151 13.30 -8.66 -22.54
CA GLU A 151 13.00 -7.30 -22.10
C GLU A 151 11.49 -7.08 -22.12
N CYS A 152 10.95 -6.44 -21.09
CA CYS A 152 9.56 -6.04 -21.01
C CYS A 152 9.48 -4.54 -20.65
N ILE A 153 8.71 -3.79 -21.44
CA ILE A 153 8.40 -2.37 -21.25
C ILE A 153 6.88 -2.25 -21.12
N ALA A 154 6.40 -1.62 -20.05
CA ALA A 154 5.00 -1.22 -19.93
C ALA A 154 4.80 0.14 -20.58
N TYR A 155 3.68 0.35 -21.28
CA TYR A 155 3.37 1.63 -21.92
C TYR A 155 1.87 1.93 -21.90
N ALA A 156 1.55 3.23 -21.85
CA ALA A 156 0.19 3.74 -22.01
C ALA A 156 0.26 5.11 -22.69
N THR A 157 -0.80 5.47 -23.43
CA THR A 157 -0.89 6.78 -24.08
C THR A 157 -1.78 7.70 -23.26
N GLU A 158 -1.30 8.89 -22.96
CA GLU A 158 -2.11 9.94 -22.35
C GLU A 158 -3.14 10.44 -23.34
N LEU A 159 -4.44 10.37 -22.98
CA LEU A 159 -5.52 10.68 -23.94
C LEU A 159 -5.65 12.18 -24.23
N SER A 160 -5.17 13.04 -23.33
CA SER A 160 -5.23 14.50 -23.51
C SER A 160 -4.17 15.03 -24.45
N THR A 161 -2.96 14.47 -24.43
CA THR A 161 -1.81 14.93 -25.21
C THR A 161 -1.48 14.04 -26.40
N GLY A 162 -1.91 12.77 -26.37
CA GLY A 162 -1.51 11.75 -27.34
C GLY A 162 -0.08 11.22 -27.10
N GLU A 163 0.58 11.65 -26.03
CA GLU A 163 1.93 11.21 -25.66
C GLU A 163 1.93 9.79 -25.14
N THR A 164 2.87 8.96 -25.59
CA THR A 164 3.08 7.61 -25.07
C THR A 164 4.12 7.63 -23.96
N LEU A 165 3.70 7.26 -22.77
CA LEU A 165 4.56 7.10 -21.61
C LEU A 165 5.03 5.64 -21.52
N GLU A 166 6.31 5.42 -21.30
CA GLU A 166 6.93 4.10 -21.18
C GLU A 166 7.64 3.96 -19.84
N SER A 167 7.59 2.75 -19.28
CA SER A 167 8.41 2.41 -18.10
C SER A 167 9.86 2.17 -18.51
N ASP A 168 10.76 2.20 -17.53
CA ASP A 168 12.08 1.62 -17.71
C ASP A 168 11.96 0.15 -18.11
N PRO A 169 12.87 -0.35 -18.98
CA PRO A 169 12.88 -1.74 -19.38
C PRO A 169 13.30 -2.64 -18.22
N ILE A 170 12.56 -3.72 -18.01
CA ILE A 170 12.93 -4.79 -17.09
C ILE A 170 13.29 -6.03 -17.91
N THR A 171 14.42 -6.66 -17.60
CA THR A 171 14.88 -7.89 -18.26
C THR A 171 14.85 -9.06 -17.30
N ILE A 172 14.86 -10.30 -17.84
CA ILE A 172 15.02 -11.50 -17.03
C ILE A 172 16.34 -11.46 -16.25
N GLU A 173 17.41 -10.98 -16.88
CA GLU A 173 18.70 -10.79 -16.22
C GLU A 173 18.61 -9.85 -15.01
N THR A 174 17.96 -8.70 -15.16
CA THR A 174 17.74 -7.74 -14.07
C THR A 174 16.93 -8.36 -12.93
N ALA A 175 15.85 -9.08 -13.27
CA ALA A 175 15.01 -9.73 -12.27
C ALA A 175 15.78 -10.79 -11.45
N ILE A 176 16.71 -11.51 -12.06
CA ILE A 176 17.56 -12.48 -11.34
C ILE A 176 18.59 -11.79 -10.45
N LYS A 177 19.13 -10.62 -10.87
CA LYS A 177 20.12 -9.87 -10.07
C LYS A 177 19.53 -9.18 -8.85
N GLU A 178 18.26 -8.79 -8.94
CA GLU A 178 17.57 -8.06 -7.85
C GLU A 178 16.84 -8.99 -6.87
N GLY A 179 16.62 -10.26 -7.19
CA GLY A 179 16.05 -11.30 -6.32
C GLY A 179 14.55 -11.36 -6.37
#